data_09fd8806117042ff370e0c04be6a5b76
#
_entry.id   09fd8806117042ff370e0c04be6a5b76
#
_cell.length_a   1.000
_cell.length_b   1.000
_cell.length_c   1.000
_cell.angle_alpha   90.00
_cell.angle_beta   90.00
_cell.angle_gamma   90.00
#
_symmetry.space_group_name_H-M   'P 1'
#
loop_
_entity.id
_entity.type
_entity.pdbx_description
1 polymer ?
#
loop_
_entity_poly.entity_id
_entity_poly.type
_entity_poly.pdbx_seq_one_letter_code
_entity_poly.pdbx_strand_id
1 'polypeptide(L)'
;MVNTKFYKLADEALSHECARIERFTDALDKDPTAKKAQIAEYKCAKYRYATVSLIHSSIHNINRCRGLHDMSAFHHLLLPFDELFKQHGDYLALYDAAADADKPDYSLYYAMLAFIESETAKLESKLPHASDWETVELTERLSGLRFAKVCLDEAWSQREV
;
A
#
# COMPACT_ATOMS: atom_id res chain seq x y z
N MET A 1 13.13 -11.10 10.07
CA MET A 1 11.82 -11.17 9.36
C MET A 1 10.92 -12.14 10.09
N VAL A 2 9.75 -11.71 10.51
CA VAL A 2 8.78 -12.54 11.25
C VAL A 2 7.70 -13.00 10.28
N ASN A 3 7.61 -14.31 10.06
CA ASN A 3 6.67 -14.92 9.12
C ASN A 3 5.39 -15.37 9.85
N THR A 4 4.65 -14.40 10.40
CA THR A 4 3.37 -14.67 11.05
C THR A 4 2.27 -14.99 10.02
N LYS A 5 1.20 -15.60 10.47
CA LYS A 5 0.05 -15.88 9.61
C LYS A 5 -0.58 -14.60 9.07
N PHE A 6 -0.73 -13.57 9.93
CA PHE A 6 -1.23 -12.26 9.51
C PHE A 6 -0.40 -11.68 8.36
N TYR A 7 0.92 -11.59 8.55
CA TYR A 7 1.80 -11.05 7.52
C TYR A 7 1.71 -11.82 6.20
N LYS A 8 1.74 -13.15 6.25
CA LYS A 8 1.66 -14.00 5.05
C LYS A 8 0.37 -13.77 4.26
N LEU A 9 -0.77 -13.73 4.95
CA LEU A 9 -2.07 -13.51 4.30
C LEU A 9 -2.16 -12.11 3.68
N ALA A 10 -1.70 -11.08 4.39
CA ALA A 10 -1.69 -9.72 3.88
C ALA A 10 -0.74 -9.56 2.68
N ASP A 11 0.48 -10.09 2.79
CA ASP A 11 1.47 -10.07 1.71
C ASP A 11 0.97 -10.81 0.46
N GLU A 12 0.39 -12.00 0.63
CA GLU A 12 -0.17 -12.79 -0.47
C GLU A 12 -1.32 -12.08 -1.17
N ALA A 13 -2.27 -11.50 -0.43
CA ALA A 13 -3.42 -10.81 -1.01
C ALA A 13 -3.00 -9.56 -1.79
N LEU A 14 -2.10 -8.75 -1.24
CA LEU A 14 -1.60 -7.53 -1.88
C LEU A 14 -0.72 -7.85 -3.10
N SER A 15 0.18 -8.82 -2.99
CA SER A 15 1.04 -9.23 -4.11
C SER A 15 0.24 -9.84 -5.25
N HIS A 16 -0.80 -10.62 -4.95
CA HIS A 16 -1.70 -11.19 -5.95
C HIS A 16 -2.41 -10.11 -6.76
N GLU A 17 -2.92 -9.06 -6.10
CA GLU A 17 -3.56 -7.93 -6.80
C GLU A 17 -2.54 -7.15 -7.66
N CYS A 18 -1.34 -6.89 -7.15
CA CYS A 18 -0.28 -6.28 -7.94
C CYS A 18 0.01 -7.10 -9.21
N ALA A 19 0.18 -8.40 -9.08
CA ALA A 19 0.44 -9.29 -10.20
C ALA A 19 -0.74 -9.35 -11.19
N ARG A 20 -1.98 -9.28 -10.71
CA ARG A 20 -3.18 -9.21 -11.54
C ARG A 20 -3.18 -7.95 -12.40
N ILE A 21 -2.90 -6.80 -11.80
CA ILE A 21 -2.85 -5.52 -12.49
C ILE A 21 -1.69 -5.49 -13.50
N GLU A 22 -0.53 -5.99 -13.13
CA GLU A 22 0.64 -6.08 -14.04
C GLU A 22 0.31 -6.92 -15.28
N ARG A 23 -0.27 -8.09 -15.11
CA ARG A 23 -0.68 -8.93 -16.26
C ARG A 23 -1.67 -8.22 -17.17
N PHE A 24 -2.63 -7.49 -16.60
CA PHE A 24 -3.60 -6.70 -17.37
C PHE A 24 -2.92 -5.57 -18.17
N THR A 25 -2.05 -4.80 -17.52
CA THR A 25 -1.34 -3.69 -18.16
C THR A 25 -0.35 -4.18 -19.21
N ASP A 26 0.36 -5.27 -18.96
CA ASP A 26 1.30 -5.88 -19.91
C ASP A 26 0.59 -6.42 -21.17
N ALA A 27 -0.60 -6.97 -20.99
CA ALA A 27 -1.41 -7.42 -22.12
C ALA A 27 -1.83 -6.25 -23.03
N LEU A 28 -2.21 -5.11 -22.43
CA LEU A 28 -2.56 -3.90 -23.20
C LEU A 28 -1.34 -3.25 -23.84
N ASP A 29 -0.19 -3.23 -23.20
CA ASP A 29 1.06 -2.70 -23.76
C ASP A 29 1.51 -3.46 -25.02
N LYS A 30 1.17 -4.73 -25.10
CA LYS A 30 1.51 -5.60 -26.22
C LYS A 30 0.45 -5.62 -27.34
N ASP A 31 -0.68 -4.99 -27.12
CA ASP A 31 -1.79 -4.96 -28.07
C ASP A 31 -1.74 -3.71 -28.96
N PRO A 32 -1.31 -3.83 -30.26
CA PRO A 32 -1.24 -2.69 -31.16
C PRO A 32 -2.61 -2.17 -31.58
N THR A 33 -3.69 -2.90 -31.25
CA THR A 33 -5.07 -2.55 -31.62
C THR A 33 -5.85 -1.94 -30.45
N ALA A 34 -5.19 -1.65 -29.33
CA ALA A 34 -5.82 -1.09 -28.13
C ALA A 34 -6.60 0.19 -28.45
N LYS A 35 -7.90 0.17 -28.15
CA LYS A 35 -8.80 1.30 -28.38
C LYS A 35 -8.68 2.34 -27.27
N LYS A 36 -9.16 3.56 -27.53
CA LYS A 36 -9.12 4.68 -26.57
C LYS A 36 -9.72 4.33 -25.19
N ALA A 37 -10.78 3.53 -25.14
CA ALA A 37 -11.36 3.05 -23.88
C ALA A 37 -10.39 2.16 -23.10
N GLN A 38 -9.67 1.27 -23.76
CA GLN A 38 -8.67 0.39 -23.15
C GLN A 38 -7.46 1.19 -22.61
N ILE A 39 -7.11 2.30 -23.26
CA ILE A 39 -6.08 3.22 -22.76
C ILE A 39 -6.52 3.90 -21.45
N ALA A 40 -7.80 4.27 -21.35
CA ALA A 40 -8.35 4.81 -20.11
C ALA A 40 -8.32 3.78 -18.98
N GLU A 41 -8.75 2.54 -19.24
CA GLU A 41 -8.68 1.43 -18.29
C GLU A 41 -7.23 1.13 -17.86
N TYR A 42 -6.28 1.19 -18.78
CA TYR A 42 -4.86 1.05 -18.49
C TYR A 42 -4.37 2.11 -17.48
N LYS A 43 -4.73 3.38 -17.69
CA LYS A 43 -4.34 4.47 -16.80
C LYS A 43 -4.97 4.29 -15.41
N CYS A 44 -6.25 3.94 -15.35
CA CYS A 44 -6.93 3.63 -14.09
C CYS A 44 -6.22 2.49 -13.34
N ALA A 45 -5.88 1.43 -14.04
CA ALA A 45 -5.14 0.29 -13.47
C ALA A 45 -3.76 0.71 -12.93
N LYS A 46 -3.04 1.57 -13.63
CA LYS A 46 -1.75 2.10 -13.15
C LYS A 46 -1.88 2.93 -11.87
N TYR A 47 -2.91 3.75 -11.74
CA TYR A 47 -3.16 4.50 -10.51
C TYR A 47 -3.49 3.59 -9.32
N ARG A 48 -4.34 2.59 -9.56
CA ARG A 48 -4.66 1.58 -8.55
C ARG A 48 -3.42 0.79 -8.15
N TYR A 49 -2.62 0.34 -9.11
CA TYR A 49 -1.36 -0.37 -8.88
C TYR A 49 -0.40 0.44 -8.01
N ALA A 50 -0.21 1.72 -8.32
CA ALA A 50 0.68 2.59 -7.56
C ALA A 50 0.34 2.61 -6.06
N THR A 51 -0.94 2.59 -5.73
CA THR A 51 -1.41 2.60 -4.33
C THR A 51 -1.28 1.23 -3.68
N VAL A 52 -1.74 0.17 -4.33
CA VAL A 52 -1.67 -1.19 -3.78
C VAL A 52 -0.21 -1.63 -3.60
N SER A 53 0.65 -1.35 -4.58
CA SER A 53 2.08 -1.66 -4.49
C SER A 53 2.79 -0.88 -3.39
N LEU A 54 2.38 0.36 -3.15
CA LEU A 54 2.91 1.15 -2.03
C LEU A 54 2.60 0.48 -0.68
N ILE A 55 1.36 0.07 -0.46
CA ILE A 55 0.97 -0.61 0.78
C ILE A 55 1.68 -1.96 0.89
N HIS A 56 1.76 -2.73 -0.18
CA HIS A 56 2.49 -4.00 -0.23
C HIS A 56 3.98 -3.82 0.12
N SER A 57 4.64 -2.86 -0.50
CA SER A 57 6.05 -2.56 -0.22
C SER A 57 6.25 -2.06 1.21
N SER A 58 5.34 -1.25 1.73
CA SER A 58 5.42 -0.72 3.10
C SER A 58 5.32 -1.84 4.14
N ILE A 59 4.33 -2.72 4.03
CA ILE A 59 4.19 -3.84 4.99
C ILE A 59 5.39 -4.80 4.91
N HIS A 60 5.90 -5.06 3.71
CA HIS A 60 7.07 -5.89 3.51
C HIS A 60 8.32 -5.29 4.15
N ASN A 61 8.58 -4.01 3.92
CA ASN A 61 9.74 -3.31 4.47
C ASN A 61 9.67 -3.20 5.98
N ILE A 62 8.52 -2.87 6.56
CA ILE A 62 8.34 -2.82 8.00
C ILE A 62 8.56 -4.21 8.62
N ASN A 63 8.04 -5.26 8.00
CA ASN A 63 8.26 -6.63 8.47
C ASN A 63 9.73 -7.04 8.43
N ARG A 64 10.48 -6.60 7.43
CA ARG A 64 11.94 -6.82 7.36
C ARG A 64 12.70 -6.11 8.46
N CYS A 65 12.21 -4.95 8.90
CA CYS A 65 12.83 -4.14 9.95
C CYS A 65 12.47 -4.59 11.37
N ARG A 66 11.56 -5.55 11.53
CA ARG A 66 11.17 -6.05 12.86
C ARG A 66 12.38 -6.60 13.61
N GLY A 67 12.57 -6.11 14.83
CA GLY A 67 13.70 -6.47 15.68
C GLY A 67 15.00 -5.73 15.37
N LEU A 68 15.01 -4.84 14.36
CA LEU A 68 16.13 -3.95 14.13
C LEU A 68 15.93 -2.69 14.97
N HIS A 69 16.87 -2.44 15.89
CA HIS A 69 16.87 -1.20 16.69
C HIS A 69 17.66 -0.07 16.00
N ASP A 70 17.97 -0.24 14.72
CA ASP A 70 18.74 0.70 13.93
C ASP A 70 17.84 1.51 13.02
N MET A 71 17.60 2.75 13.39
CA MET A 71 16.82 3.74 12.66
C MET A 71 17.37 3.99 11.24
N SER A 72 18.70 3.89 11.05
CA SER A 72 19.31 4.15 9.73
C SER A 72 19.00 3.05 8.74
N ALA A 73 18.95 1.80 9.16
CA ALA A 73 18.55 0.68 8.31
C ALA A 73 17.08 0.79 7.89
N PHE A 74 16.20 1.16 8.83
CA PHE A 74 14.78 1.40 8.55
C PHE A 74 14.59 2.56 7.57
N HIS A 75 15.25 3.66 7.80
CA HIS A 75 15.23 4.82 6.92
C HIS A 75 15.69 4.46 5.50
N HIS A 76 16.79 3.72 5.38
CA HIS A 76 17.31 3.30 4.07
C HIS A 76 16.31 2.43 3.29
N LEU A 77 15.62 1.50 3.96
CA LEU A 77 14.60 0.65 3.34
C LEU A 77 13.35 1.43 2.90
N LEU A 78 13.04 2.55 3.56
CA LEU A 78 11.91 3.42 3.23
C LEU A 78 12.27 4.56 2.27
N LEU A 79 13.55 4.75 1.91
CA LEU A 79 13.99 5.81 1.00
C LEU A 79 13.16 5.95 -0.28
N PRO A 80 12.73 4.86 -0.96
CA PRO A 80 11.89 4.97 -2.14
C PRO A 80 10.50 5.61 -1.87
N PHE A 81 10.10 5.66 -0.61
CA PHE A 81 8.83 6.23 -0.15
C PHE A 81 9.03 7.50 0.68
N ASP A 82 10.25 8.03 0.70
CA ASP A 82 10.69 9.08 1.60
C ASP A 82 9.82 10.35 1.51
N GLU A 83 9.50 10.80 0.31
CA GLU A 83 8.63 11.96 0.10
C GLU A 83 7.22 11.74 0.64
N LEU A 84 6.70 10.53 0.49
CA LEU A 84 5.37 10.16 0.97
C LEU A 84 5.33 10.12 2.50
N PHE A 85 6.33 9.52 3.12
CA PHE A 85 6.42 9.40 4.58
C PHE A 85 6.84 10.72 5.25
N LYS A 86 7.70 11.51 4.65
CA LYS A 86 8.07 12.85 5.16
C LYS A 86 6.89 13.79 5.28
N GLN A 87 5.95 13.69 4.36
CA GLN A 87 4.74 14.51 4.37
C GLN A 87 3.80 14.19 5.53
N HIS A 88 3.92 13.02 6.14
CA HIS A 88 2.98 12.51 7.15
C HIS A 88 3.50 12.52 8.58
N GLY A 89 4.79 12.68 8.79
CA GLY A 89 5.39 12.57 10.13
C GLY A 89 5.28 11.17 10.77
N ASP A 90 4.75 10.18 10.03
CA ASP A 90 4.40 8.85 10.55
C ASP A 90 5.55 7.86 10.52
N TYR A 91 6.71 8.28 10.06
CA TYR A 91 7.94 7.52 10.00
C TYR A 91 8.31 6.87 11.33
N LEU A 92 8.31 7.69 12.38
CA LEU A 92 8.67 7.24 13.72
C LEU A 92 7.62 6.27 14.25
N ALA A 93 6.34 6.56 14.04
CA ALA A 93 5.25 5.68 14.46
C ALA A 93 5.32 4.31 13.78
N LEU A 94 5.61 4.25 12.49
CA LEU A 94 5.79 3.00 11.76
C LEU A 94 7.04 2.24 12.24
N TYR A 95 8.12 2.95 12.52
CA TYR A 95 9.34 2.35 13.07
C TYR A 95 9.08 1.78 14.49
N ASP A 96 8.45 2.55 15.35
CA ASP A 96 8.14 2.13 16.71
C ASP A 96 7.20 0.91 16.71
N ALA A 97 6.21 0.90 15.81
CA ALA A 97 5.34 -0.24 15.61
C ALA A 97 6.10 -1.49 15.16
N ALA A 98 7.07 -1.34 14.26
CA ALA A 98 7.90 -2.45 13.78
C ALA A 98 8.84 -2.98 14.87
N ALA A 99 9.26 -2.13 15.81
CA ALA A 99 10.17 -2.48 16.89
C ALA A 99 9.46 -3.13 18.10
N ASP A 100 8.13 -3.10 18.18
CA ASP A 100 7.37 -3.72 19.28
C ASP A 100 7.48 -5.26 19.20
N ALA A 101 8.37 -5.80 20.03
CA ALA A 101 8.65 -7.23 20.07
C ALA A 101 7.56 -8.05 20.78
N ASP A 102 6.77 -7.42 21.66
CA ASP A 102 5.75 -8.12 22.46
C ASP A 102 4.45 -8.36 21.68
N LYS A 103 4.15 -7.44 20.74
CA LYS A 103 2.92 -7.49 19.92
C LYS A 103 3.19 -7.10 18.46
N PRO A 104 4.08 -7.80 17.78
CA PRO A 104 4.58 -7.35 16.48
C PRO A 104 3.49 -7.24 15.40
N ASP A 105 2.51 -8.14 15.38
CA ASP A 105 1.42 -8.11 14.41
C ASP A 105 0.38 -7.05 14.72
N TYR A 106 0.11 -6.83 16.00
CA TYR A 106 -0.80 -5.78 16.46
C TYR A 106 -0.29 -4.41 16.02
N SER A 107 0.96 -4.11 16.34
CA SER A 107 1.60 -2.84 15.98
C SER A 107 1.68 -2.66 14.46
N LEU A 108 2.03 -3.69 13.71
CA LEU A 108 2.08 -3.64 12.25
C LEU A 108 0.71 -3.37 11.64
N TYR A 109 -0.32 -4.09 12.07
CA TYR A 109 -1.68 -3.92 11.56
C TYR A 109 -2.21 -2.50 11.80
N TYR A 110 -2.12 -2.01 13.02
CA TYR A 110 -2.63 -0.68 13.36
C TYR A 110 -1.81 0.45 12.74
N ALA A 111 -0.50 0.30 12.61
CA ALA A 111 0.33 1.27 11.90
C ALA A 111 -0.05 1.35 10.41
N MET A 112 -0.29 0.21 9.76
CA MET A 112 -0.71 0.19 8.36
C MET A 112 -2.12 0.76 8.17
N LEU A 113 -3.05 0.50 9.08
CA LEU A 113 -4.38 1.14 9.06
C LEU A 113 -4.28 2.65 9.21
N ALA A 114 -3.52 3.14 10.18
CA ALA A 114 -3.32 4.58 10.39
C ALA A 114 -2.74 5.25 9.14
N PHE A 115 -1.79 4.60 8.49
CA PHE A 115 -1.22 5.08 7.24
C PHE A 115 -2.27 5.14 6.11
N ILE A 116 -3.07 4.09 5.92
CA ILE A 116 -4.14 4.06 4.92
C ILE A 116 -5.19 5.13 5.20
N GLU A 117 -5.59 5.32 6.44
CA GLU A 117 -6.58 6.34 6.83
C GLU A 117 -6.05 7.75 6.59
N SER A 118 -4.80 8.01 6.91
CA SER A 118 -4.14 9.29 6.65
C SER A 118 -4.07 9.60 5.14
N GLU A 119 -3.65 8.64 4.32
CA GLU A 119 -3.64 8.81 2.86
C GLU A 119 -5.05 8.98 2.29
N THR A 120 -6.01 8.23 2.77
CA THR A 120 -7.41 8.35 2.35
C THR A 120 -7.94 9.76 2.61
N ALA A 121 -7.79 10.28 3.82
CA ALA A 121 -8.24 11.62 4.18
C ALA A 121 -7.59 12.70 3.31
N LYS A 122 -6.30 12.54 3.01
CA LYS A 122 -5.53 13.45 2.18
C LYS A 122 -6.02 13.47 0.72
N LEU A 123 -6.30 12.31 0.14
CA LEU A 123 -6.82 12.22 -1.22
C LEU A 123 -8.27 12.73 -1.30
N GLU A 124 -9.10 12.41 -0.31
CA GLU A 124 -10.48 12.88 -0.21
C GLU A 124 -10.55 14.41 -0.10
N SER A 125 -9.62 15.04 0.62
CA SER A 125 -9.58 16.50 0.74
C SER A 125 -9.28 17.22 -0.58
N LYS A 126 -8.67 16.53 -1.54
CA LYS A 126 -8.36 17.08 -2.88
C LYS A 126 -9.52 16.96 -3.87
N LEU A 127 -10.43 16.00 -3.68
CA LEU A 127 -11.51 15.70 -4.62
C LEU A 127 -12.39 16.91 -4.97
N PRO A 128 -12.82 17.76 -4.01
CA PRO A 128 -13.70 18.90 -4.32
C PRO A 128 -13.07 19.96 -5.22
N HIS A 129 -11.73 19.97 -5.31
CA HIS A 129 -10.96 20.96 -6.07
C HIS A 129 -10.28 20.36 -7.31
N ALA A 130 -10.51 19.06 -7.56
CA ALA A 130 -9.87 18.35 -8.64
C ALA A 130 -10.52 18.64 -10.00
N SER A 131 -9.71 18.70 -11.06
CA SER A 131 -10.17 18.63 -12.44
C SER A 131 -10.78 17.26 -12.74
N ASP A 132 -11.49 17.11 -13.87
CA ASP A 132 -12.09 15.83 -14.26
C ASP A 132 -11.04 14.70 -14.33
N TRP A 133 -9.87 15.01 -14.84
CA TRP A 133 -8.78 14.06 -14.94
C TRP A 133 -8.19 13.67 -13.57
N GLU A 134 -7.94 14.66 -12.72
CA GLU A 134 -7.46 14.43 -11.35
C GLU A 134 -8.49 13.66 -10.54
N THR A 135 -9.77 13.87 -10.77
CA THR A 135 -10.85 13.11 -10.12
C THR A 135 -10.75 11.62 -10.44
N VAL A 136 -10.46 11.26 -11.70
CA VAL A 136 -10.24 9.86 -12.10
C VAL A 136 -9.04 9.28 -11.36
N GLU A 137 -7.92 9.96 -11.35
CA GLU A 137 -6.71 9.54 -10.62
C GLU A 137 -6.97 9.33 -9.14
N LEU A 138 -7.55 10.33 -8.46
CA LEU A 138 -7.83 10.29 -7.03
C LEU A 138 -8.81 9.15 -6.69
N THR A 139 -9.83 8.95 -7.51
CA THR A 139 -10.83 7.87 -7.32
C THR A 139 -10.18 6.48 -7.41
N GLU A 140 -9.30 6.27 -8.38
CA GLU A 140 -8.59 5.00 -8.53
C GLU A 140 -7.57 4.75 -7.41
N ARG A 141 -6.89 5.80 -6.94
CA ARG A 141 -6.01 5.70 -5.78
C ARG A 141 -6.79 5.37 -4.50
N LEU A 142 -7.94 6.01 -4.29
CA LEU A 142 -8.83 5.70 -3.17
C LEU A 142 -9.36 4.27 -3.24
N SER A 143 -9.70 3.79 -4.43
CA SER A 143 -10.10 2.39 -4.64
C SER A 143 -8.98 1.42 -4.24
N GLY A 144 -7.73 1.72 -4.59
CA GLY A 144 -6.57 0.93 -4.18
C GLY A 144 -6.37 0.90 -2.66
N LEU A 145 -6.53 2.03 -1.99
CA LEU A 145 -6.44 2.11 -0.51
C LEU A 145 -7.55 1.31 0.17
N ARG A 146 -8.78 1.39 -0.31
CA ARG A 146 -9.90 0.59 0.22
C ARG A 146 -9.68 -0.89 0.05
N PHE A 147 -9.18 -1.31 -1.11
CA PHE A 147 -8.82 -2.70 -1.35
C PHE A 147 -7.73 -3.17 -0.39
N ALA A 148 -6.66 -2.41 -0.23
CA ALA A 148 -5.58 -2.74 0.69
C ALA A 148 -6.09 -2.85 2.15
N LYS A 149 -6.98 -1.94 2.57
CA LYS A 149 -7.61 -2.02 3.89
C LYS A 149 -8.39 -3.32 4.08
N VAL A 150 -9.20 -3.71 3.10
CA VAL A 150 -9.95 -4.97 3.14
C VAL A 150 -9.00 -6.17 3.28
N CYS A 151 -7.91 -6.21 2.50
CA CYS A 151 -6.90 -7.27 2.61
C CYS A 151 -6.29 -7.36 4.02
N LEU A 152 -5.96 -6.21 4.62
CA LEU A 152 -5.41 -6.17 5.98
C LEU A 152 -6.44 -6.62 7.02
N ASP A 153 -7.69 -6.17 6.92
CA ASP A 153 -8.77 -6.53 7.85
C ASP A 153 -9.07 -8.03 7.77
N GLU A 154 -9.13 -8.61 6.57
CA GLU A 154 -9.32 -10.04 6.37
C GLU A 154 -8.15 -10.87 6.92
N ALA A 155 -6.92 -10.48 6.63
CA ALA A 155 -5.74 -11.13 7.16
C ALA A 155 -5.72 -11.07 8.70
N TRP A 156 -6.12 -9.93 9.26
CA TRP A 156 -6.20 -9.74 10.71
C TRP A 156 -7.27 -10.63 11.35
N SER A 157 -8.43 -10.76 10.72
CA SER A 157 -9.51 -11.63 11.22
C SER A 157 -9.14 -13.11 11.24
N GLN A 158 -8.24 -13.52 10.35
CA GLN A 158 -7.78 -14.90 10.20
C GLN A 158 -6.47 -15.21 10.95
N ARG A 159 -5.90 -14.24 11.67
CA ARG A 159 -4.70 -14.48 12.47
C ARG A 159 -4.95 -15.54 13.54
N GLU A 160 -3.89 -16.19 13.96
CA GLU A 160 -3.93 -17.04 15.14
C GLU A 160 -4.15 -16.19 16.39
N VAL A 161 -5.12 -16.57 17.17
CA VAL A 161 -5.44 -15.92 18.44
C VAL A 161 -4.56 -16.51 19.54
#